data_017fed104f1d84dce1b167c2b2b66927
#
_entry.id   017fed104f1d84dce1b167c2b2b66927
#
_cell.length_a   1.000
_cell.length_b   1.000
_cell.length_c   1.000
_cell.angle_alpha   90.00
_cell.angle_beta   90.00
_cell.angle_gamma   90.00
#
_symmetry.space_group_name_H-M   'P 1'
#
loop_
_entity.id
_entity.type
_entity.pdbx_description
1 polymer ?
#
loop_
_entity_poly.entity_id
_entity_poly.type
_entity_poly.pdbx_seq_one_letter_code
_entity_poly.pdbx_strand_id
1 'polypeptide(L)'
;MIDLKVLITRARGQLGCDLEDDFLRIEGCQVISFGREEMDVTQSTEVQELIATNIPDVVIHLAANTNVDGCELEPDSAYRVNALGSRNIAVASEKVGAKLVYVSTDYVFDGTSQRPYTEFDTTNPISIYGKSKLAGERYVTGFSSKYFIVRTSWLYGEHGNNFVKTMLRLAQEKNELNVVDDQVGSPTYTKDLARFITDLARTDLYGTYHATNTGSCSWFHFAKTIFQMAGLRHMKVRTISTSELNRPAPRPAYSVLDHYCIRMEGLPDLRPWEEALQEYLRNQK
;
A
#
# COMPACT_ATOMS: atom_id res chain seq x y z
N MET A 1 32.13 1.46 1.09
CA MET A 1 31.64 0.24 0.42
C MET A 1 30.14 0.34 0.31
N ILE A 2 29.52 -0.19 -0.74
CA ILE A 2 28.05 -0.28 -0.80
C ILE A 2 27.68 -1.46 0.08
N ASP A 3 26.96 -1.21 1.16
CA ASP A 3 26.59 -2.22 2.14
C ASP A 3 25.15 -2.74 1.90
N LEU A 4 24.35 -2.04 1.10
CA LEU A 4 22.98 -2.42 0.75
C LEU A 4 22.59 -1.84 -0.62
N LYS A 5 22.13 -2.68 -1.54
CA LYS A 5 21.60 -2.27 -2.83
C LYS A 5 20.12 -2.58 -2.93
N VAL A 6 19.28 -1.55 -3.08
CA VAL A 6 17.83 -1.65 -3.09
C VAL A 6 17.29 -1.25 -4.47
N LEU A 7 16.43 -2.09 -5.04
CA LEU A 7 15.71 -1.82 -6.28
C LEU A 7 14.23 -1.58 -5.96
N ILE A 8 13.68 -0.45 -6.41
CA ILE A 8 12.29 -0.08 -6.17
C ILE A 8 11.53 0.00 -7.50
N THR A 9 10.48 -0.81 -7.66
CA THR A 9 9.58 -0.71 -8.83
C THR A 9 8.50 0.33 -8.57
N ARG A 10 8.07 1.08 -9.59
CA ARG A 10 7.11 2.19 -9.47
C ARG A 10 7.56 3.24 -8.44
N ALA A 11 8.84 3.52 -8.38
CA ALA A 11 9.46 4.43 -7.43
C ALA A 11 8.87 5.85 -7.46
N ARG A 12 8.36 6.31 -8.60
CA ARG A 12 7.70 7.63 -8.75
C ARG A 12 6.25 7.65 -8.24
N GLY A 13 5.81 6.58 -7.57
CA GLY A 13 4.51 6.49 -6.91
C GLY A 13 4.52 7.11 -5.52
N GLN A 14 3.34 7.19 -4.91
CA GLN A 14 3.12 7.81 -3.61
C GLN A 14 4.05 7.24 -2.51
N LEU A 15 4.09 5.92 -2.35
CA LEU A 15 4.97 5.24 -1.39
C LEU A 15 6.42 5.13 -1.90
N GLY A 16 6.61 5.06 -3.22
CA GLY A 16 7.93 4.87 -3.81
C GLY A 16 8.89 6.02 -3.53
N CYS A 17 8.41 7.27 -3.62
CA CYS A 17 9.20 8.46 -3.30
C CYS A 17 9.65 8.47 -1.83
N ASP A 18 8.74 8.18 -0.89
CA ASP A 18 9.07 8.16 0.54
C ASP A 18 10.05 7.02 0.89
N LEU A 19 9.93 5.86 0.21
CA LEU A 19 10.90 4.75 0.35
C LEU A 19 12.28 5.10 -0.20
N GLU A 20 12.33 5.72 -1.37
CA GLU A 20 13.60 6.19 -1.95
C GLU A 20 14.30 7.15 -1.01
N ASP A 21 13.57 8.13 -0.46
CA ASP A 21 14.09 9.08 0.52
C ASP A 21 14.61 8.39 1.80
N ASP A 22 13.89 7.40 2.33
CA ASP A 22 14.28 6.71 3.56
C ASP A 22 15.51 5.81 3.34
N PHE A 23 15.58 5.07 2.24
CA PHE A 23 16.76 4.25 1.93
C PHE A 23 18.01 5.10 1.63
N LEU A 24 17.86 6.26 0.98
CA LEU A 24 18.98 7.18 0.69
C LEU A 24 19.59 7.80 1.96
N ARG A 25 18.87 7.81 3.09
CA ARG A 25 19.41 8.25 4.40
C ARG A 25 20.30 7.21 5.07
N ILE A 26 20.28 5.97 4.59
CA ILE A 26 21.13 4.89 5.13
C ILE A 26 22.52 5.01 4.52
N GLU A 27 23.52 5.19 5.36
CA GLU A 27 24.91 5.24 4.90
C GLU A 27 25.32 3.95 4.18
N GLY A 28 25.93 4.07 3.01
CA GLY A 28 26.33 2.94 2.18
C GLY A 28 25.19 2.31 1.36
N CYS A 29 23.96 2.82 1.44
CA CYS A 29 22.83 2.32 0.63
C CYS A 29 22.86 2.91 -0.79
N GLN A 30 22.73 2.04 -1.80
CA GLN A 30 22.49 2.41 -3.18
C GLN A 30 21.04 2.10 -3.54
N VAL A 31 20.29 3.11 -3.99
CA VAL A 31 18.90 2.95 -4.44
C VAL A 31 18.84 3.00 -5.97
N ILE A 32 18.14 2.03 -6.55
CA ILE A 32 17.86 1.92 -7.98
C ILE A 32 16.35 2.01 -8.15
N SER A 33 15.89 3.12 -8.72
CA SER A 33 14.49 3.46 -8.83
C SER A 33 13.99 3.35 -10.26
N PHE A 34 12.99 2.50 -10.49
CA PHE A 34 12.33 2.37 -11.78
C PHE A 34 10.90 2.90 -11.74
N GLY A 35 10.56 3.80 -12.66
CA GLY A 35 9.20 4.16 -13.00
C GLY A 35 8.55 3.10 -13.91
N ARG A 36 7.27 3.32 -14.27
CA ARG A 36 6.53 2.40 -15.14
C ARG A 36 7.13 2.26 -16.54
N GLU A 37 7.66 3.36 -17.10
CA GLU A 37 8.23 3.41 -18.44
C GLU A 37 9.66 2.85 -18.49
N GLU A 38 10.31 2.73 -17.31
CA GLU A 38 11.68 2.24 -17.17
C GLU A 38 11.73 0.74 -16.83
N MET A 39 10.63 0.19 -16.28
CA MET A 39 10.44 -1.23 -16.02
C MET A 39 8.94 -1.57 -16.10
N ASP A 40 8.50 -2.16 -17.20
CA ASP A 40 7.18 -2.76 -17.30
C ASP A 40 7.21 -4.17 -16.67
N VAL A 41 6.66 -4.29 -15.47
CA VAL A 41 6.64 -5.56 -14.72
C VAL A 41 5.92 -6.71 -15.45
N THR A 42 5.11 -6.39 -16.48
CA THR A 42 4.44 -7.40 -17.30
C THR A 42 5.36 -8.06 -18.33
N GLN A 43 6.54 -7.46 -18.59
CA GLN A 43 7.53 -7.93 -19.56
C GLN A 43 8.58 -8.79 -18.83
N SER A 44 8.36 -10.11 -18.82
CA SER A 44 9.20 -11.05 -18.04
C SER A 44 10.68 -10.97 -18.38
N THR A 45 11.04 -10.83 -19.66
CA THR A 45 12.44 -10.74 -20.12
C THR A 45 13.10 -9.47 -19.60
N GLU A 46 12.45 -8.32 -19.77
CA GLU A 46 12.92 -7.02 -19.32
C GLU A 46 13.16 -7.02 -17.79
N VAL A 47 12.19 -7.52 -17.02
CA VAL A 47 12.31 -7.65 -15.55
C VAL A 47 13.52 -8.49 -15.15
N GLN A 48 13.74 -9.64 -15.81
CA GLN A 48 14.87 -10.52 -15.51
C GLN A 48 16.20 -9.85 -15.85
N GLU A 49 16.31 -9.19 -17.01
CA GLU A 49 17.52 -8.49 -17.43
C GLU A 49 17.88 -7.33 -16.48
N LEU A 50 16.90 -6.50 -16.12
CA LEU A 50 17.12 -5.37 -15.24
C LEU A 50 17.54 -5.82 -13.82
N ILE A 51 16.88 -6.82 -13.24
CA ILE A 51 17.24 -7.34 -11.92
C ILE A 51 18.60 -8.05 -11.96
N ALA A 52 18.86 -8.86 -12.98
CA ALA A 52 20.15 -9.57 -13.13
C ALA A 52 21.34 -8.64 -13.36
N THR A 53 21.14 -7.53 -14.11
CA THR A 53 22.20 -6.54 -14.34
C THR A 53 22.52 -5.75 -13.08
N ASN A 54 21.50 -5.44 -12.28
CA ASN A 54 21.67 -4.63 -11.08
C ASN A 54 22.07 -5.43 -9.85
N ILE A 55 21.77 -6.71 -9.76
CA ILE A 55 22.03 -7.61 -8.63
C ILE A 55 21.71 -6.92 -7.28
N PRO A 56 20.43 -6.55 -7.02
CA PRO A 56 20.06 -5.91 -5.76
C PRO A 56 20.06 -6.93 -4.61
N ASP A 57 20.32 -6.44 -3.37
CA ASP A 57 20.14 -7.22 -2.14
C ASP A 57 18.65 -7.29 -1.76
N VAL A 58 17.90 -6.22 -2.08
CA VAL A 58 16.47 -6.09 -1.78
C VAL A 58 15.73 -5.54 -3.00
N VAL A 59 14.61 -6.16 -3.33
CA VAL A 59 13.64 -5.65 -4.32
C VAL A 59 12.38 -5.23 -3.60
N ILE A 60 12.00 -3.95 -3.71
CA ILE A 60 10.72 -3.42 -3.20
C ILE A 60 9.74 -3.34 -4.36
N HIS A 61 8.75 -4.23 -4.35
CA HIS A 61 7.76 -4.31 -5.43
C HIS A 61 6.48 -3.55 -5.11
N LEU A 62 6.37 -2.35 -5.69
CA LEU A 62 5.23 -1.44 -5.53
C LEU A 62 4.33 -1.37 -6.77
N ALA A 63 4.78 -1.92 -7.90
CA ALA A 63 4.02 -1.83 -9.15
C ALA A 63 2.71 -2.60 -9.06
N ALA A 64 1.58 -1.89 -9.19
CA ALA A 64 0.25 -2.46 -9.17
C ALA A 64 -0.74 -1.58 -9.96
N ASN A 65 -1.77 -2.20 -10.54
CA ASN A 65 -2.98 -1.51 -10.96
C ASN A 65 -3.87 -1.34 -9.71
N THR A 66 -3.94 -0.11 -9.18
CA THR A 66 -4.67 0.24 -7.96
C THR A 66 -6.01 0.94 -8.24
N ASN A 67 -6.40 1.07 -9.50
CA ASN A 67 -7.73 1.56 -9.88
C ASN A 67 -8.77 0.45 -9.65
N VAL A 68 -9.35 0.43 -8.44
CA VAL A 68 -10.27 -0.65 -8.00
C VAL A 68 -11.43 -0.84 -8.96
N ASP A 69 -12.09 0.26 -9.38
CA ASP A 69 -13.19 0.20 -10.33
C ASP A 69 -12.71 -0.19 -11.75
N GLY A 70 -11.56 0.32 -12.17
CA GLY A 70 -10.94 -0.09 -13.44
C GLY A 70 -10.55 -1.56 -13.48
N CYS A 71 -10.10 -2.13 -12.37
CA CYS A 71 -9.83 -3.57 -12.27
C CYS A 71 -11.08 -4.41 -12.47
N GLU A 72 -12.24 -3.96 -11.96
CA GLU A 72 -13.51 -4.66 -12.13
C GLU A 72 -13.99 -4.65 -13.60
N LEU A 73 -13.74 -3.54 -14.30
CA LEU A 73 -14.10 -3.37 -15.71
C LEU A 73 -13.12 -4.09 -16.66
N GLU A 74 -11.84 -4.21 -16.28
CA GLU A 74 -10.77 -4.81 -17.07
C GLU A 74 -9.97 -5.86 -16.27
N PRO A 75 -10.58 -7.03 -15.94
CA PRO A 75 -9.95 -8.03 -15.09
C PRO A 75 -8.60 -8.54 -15.61
N ASP A 76 -8.47 -8.74 -16.90
CA ASP A 76 -7.22 -9.25 -17.51
C ASP A 76 -6.05 -8.27 -17.31
N SER A 77 -6.31 -6.98 -17.42
CA SER A 77 -5.31 -5.95 -17.13
C SER A 77 -4.88 -5.99 -15.66
N ALA A 78 -5.85 -6.15 -14.73
CA ALA A 78 -5.56 -6.27 -13.31
C ALA A 78 -4.68 -7.48 -12.99
N TYR A 79 -5.03 -8.67 -13.50
CA TYR A 79 -4.23 -9.89 -13.28
C TYR A 79 -2.86 -9.84 -13.96
N ARG A 80 -2.77 -9.24 -15.16
CA ARG A 80 -1.50 -9.07 -15.86
C ARG A 80 -0.49 -8.28 -15.03
N VAL A 81 -0.92 -7.16 -14.45
CA VAL A 81 -0.04 -6.30 -13.63
C VAL A 81 0.15 -6.89 -12.23
N ASN A 82 -0.96 -7.12 -11.50
CA ASN A 82 -0.91 -7.42 -10.07
C ASN A 82 -0.48 -8.87 -9.77
N ALA A 83 -0.79 -9.82 -10.66
CA ALA A 83 -0.43 -11.22 -10.46
C ALA A 83 0.79 -11.61 -11.29
N LEU A 84 0.72 -11.54 -12.64
CA LEU A 84 1.82 -11.99 -13.49
C LEU A 84 3.05 -11.08 -13.37
N GLY A 85 2.86 -9.75 -13.22
CA GLY A 85 3.94 -8.81 -12.92
C GLY A 85 4.65 -9.17 -11.62
N SER A 86 3.89 -9.47 -10.56
CA SER A 86 4.48 -9.88 -9.27
C SER A 86 5.20 -11.24 -9.36
N ARG A 87 4.68 -12.20 -10.16
CA ARG A 87 5.40 -13.44 -10.46
C ARG A 87 6.74 -13.17 -11.14
N ASN A 88 6.78 -12.28 -12.14
CA ASN A 88 8.00 -11.97 -12.87
C ASN A 88 9.07 -11.39 -11.94
N ILE A 89 8.68 -10.47 -11.05
CA ILE A 89 9.56 -9.89 -10.03
C ILE A 89 10.03 -10.97 -9.04
N ALA A 90 9.13 -11.83 -8.54
CA ALA A 90 9.50 -12.87 -7.58
C ALA A 90 10.51 -13.86 -8.16
N VAL A 91 10.28 -14.33 -9.39
CA VAL A 91 11.21 -15.25 -10.09
C VAL A 91 12.59 -14.58 -10.33
N ALA A 92 12.60 -13.32 -10.73
CA ALA A 92 13.85 -12.61 -11.00
C ALA A 92 14.62 -12.31 -9.71
N SER A 93 13.93 -11.92 -8.63
CA SER A 93 14.53 -11.68 -7.30
C SER A 93 15.16 -12.95 -6.73
N GLU A 94 14.44 -14.08 -6.80
CA GLU A 94 14.97 -15.38 -6.33
C GLU A 94 16.24 -15.81 -7.09
N LYS A 95 16.29 -15.61 -8.42
CA LYS A 95 17.45 -15.95 -9.23
C LYS A 95 18.74 -15.23 -8.81
N VAL A 96 18.65 -14.02 -8.30
CA VAL A 96 19.80 -13.24 -7.82
C VAL A 96 19.98 -13.32 -6.31
N GLY A 97 19.11 -14.05 -5.59
CA GLY A 97 19.16 -14.22 -4.14
C GLY A 97 18.68 -13.00 -3.34
N ALA A 98 18.00 -12.06 -4.00
CA ALA A 98 17.50 -10.83 -3.36
C ALA A 98 16.32 -11.12 -2.43
N LYS A 99 16.22 -10.35 -1.34
CA LYS A 99 15.00 -10.26 -0.54
C LYS A 99 13.92 -9.55 -1.36
N LEU A 100 12.66 -10.00 -1.25
CA LEU A 100 11.54 -9.39 -1.96
C LEU A 100 10.53 -8.83 -0.97
N VAL A 101 10.30 -7.52 -0.99
CA VAL A 101 9.18 -6.88 -0.29
C VAL A 101 8.07 -6.62 -1.29
N TYR A 102 6.90 -7.23 -1.08
CA TYR A 102 5.70 -7.05 -1.87
C TYR A 102 4.64 -6.29 -1.10
N VAL A 103 4.27 -5.09 -1.57
CA VAL A 103 3.20 -4.32 -0.95
C VAL A 103 1.84 -4.79 -1.47
N SER A 104 1.04 -5.35 -0.56
CA SER A 104 -0.30 -5.87 -0.79
C SER A 104 -1.37 -4.95 -0.19
N THR A 105 -2.58 -5.44 0.03
CA THR A 105 -3.75 -4.66 0.38
C THR A 105 -4.66 -5.38 1.37
N ASP A 106 -5.43 -4.62 2.13
CA ASP A 106 -6.56 -5.05 2.95
C ASP A 106 -7.71 -5.66 2.13
N TYR A 107 -7.82 -5.35 0.84
CA TYR A 107 -8.82 -5.91 -0.09
C TYR A 107 -8.66 -7.42 -0.34
N VAL A 108 -7.65 -8.07 0.23
CA VAL A 108 -7.55 -9.54 0.23
C VAL A 108 -8.58 -10.19 1.16
N PHE A 109 -9.24 -9.41 2.02
CA PHE A 109 -10.31 -9.86 2.92
C PHE A 109 -11.69 -9.48 2.37
N ASP A 110 -12.75 -10.21 2.82
CA ASP A 110 -14.13 -10.00 2.36
C ASP A 110 -14.88 -8.88 3.07
N GLY A 111 -14.38 -8.42 4.22
CA GLY A 111 -15.01 -7.34 4.98
C GLY A 111 -16.15 -7.77 5.89
N THR A 112 -16.30 -9.06 6.19
CA THR A 112 -17.38 -9.60 7.03
C THR A 112 -17.01 -9.74 8.51
N SER A 113 -15.73 -9.52 8.87
CA SER A 113 -15.25 -9.65 10.25
C SER A 113 -15.83 -8.56 11.15
N GLN A 114 -15.98 -8.89 12.43
CA GLN A 114 -16.36 -7.97 13.51
C GLN A 114 -15.15 -7.58 14.40
N ARG A 115 -13.95 -8.07 14.05
CA ARG A 115 -12.68 -7.75 14.69
C ARG A 115 -11.61 -7.45 13.64
N PRO A 116 -10.55 -6.74 13.97
CA PRO A 116 -9.43 -6.57 13.04
C PRO A 116 -8.90 -7.91 12.52
N TYR A 117 -8.59 -7.95 11.21
CA TYR A 117 -8.02 -9.13 10.56
C TYR A 117 -6.55 -9.27 10.96
N THR A 118 -6.17 -10.45 11.42
CA THR A 118 -4.76 -10.84 11.63
C THR A 118 -4.16 -11.40 10.35
N GLU A 119 -2.84 -11.52 10.29
CA GLU A 119 -2.12 -12.12 9.16
C GLU A 119 -2.48 -13.59 8.94
N PHE A 120 -3.02 -14.27 9.96
CA PHE A 120 -3.44 -15.67 9.96
C PHE A 120 -4.90 -15.89 9.56
N ASP A 121 -5.69 -14.82 9.42
CA ASP A 121 -7.07 -14.94 8.98
C ASP A 121 -7.14 -15.33 7.50
N THR A 122 -8.15 -16.13 7.16
CA THR A 122 -8.36 -16.60 5.79
C THR A 122 -8.70 -15.44 4.86
N THR A 123 -7.93 -15.31 3.80
CA THR A 123 -8.19 -14.33 2.74
C THR A 123 -9.35 -14.77 1.86
N ASN A 124 -10.29 -13.85 1.56
CA ASN A 124 -11.46 -14.10 0.71
C ASN A 124 -11.88 -12.81 -0.05
N PRO A 125 -11.08 -12.36 -1.04
CA PRO A 125 -11.32 -11.08 -1.71
C PRO A 125 -12.61 -11.09 -2.52
N ILE A 126 -13.40 -10.03 -2.40
CA ILE A 126 -14.68 -9.86 -3.10
C ILE A 126 -14.54 -9.13 -4.44
N SER A 127 -13.53 -8.27 -4.62
CA SER A 127 -13.27 -7.50 -5.84
C SER A 127 -12.17 -8.11 -6.71
N ILE A 128 -12.17 -7.81 -8.01
CA ILE A 128 -11.09 -8.21 -8.94
C ILE A 128 -9.73 -7.63 -8.49
N TYR A 129 -9.70 -6.39 -8.00
CA TYR A 129 -8.49 -5.81 -7.42
C TYR A 129 -7.93 -6.70 -6.31
N GLY A 130 -8.73 -7.02 -5.30
CA GLY A 130 -8.31 -7.89 -4.20
C GLY A 130 -7.88 -9.28 -4.66
N LYS A 131 -8.64 -9.91 -5.58
CA LYS A 131 -8.32 -11.22 -6.16
C LYS A 131 -6.99 -11.21 -6.90
N SER A 132 -6.73 -10.19 -7.71
CA SER A 132 -5.49 -10.05 -8.47
C SER A 132 -4.28 -9.78 -7.57
N LYS A 133 -4.44 -8.99 -6.49
CA LYS A 133 -3.40 -8.76 -5.47
C LYS A 133 -3.10 -10.04 -4.69
N LEU A 134 -4.12 -10.79 -4.27
CA LEU A 134 -3.93 -12.08 -3.60
C LEU A 134 -3.24 -13.11 -4.50
N ALA A 135 -3.57 -13.11 -5.80
CA ALA A 135 -2.84 -13.96 -6.76
C ALA A 135 -1.35 -13.57 -6.83
N GLY A 136 -1.03 -12.27 -6.72
CA GLY A 136 0.34 -11.78 -6.58
C GLY A 136 1.03 -12.30 -5.31
N GLU A 137 0.35 -12.25 -4.14
CA GLU A 137 0.88 -12.83 -2.88
C GLU A 137 1.23 -14.32 -3.06
N ARG A 138 0.35 -15.10 -3.68
CA ARG A 138 0.57 -16.52 -3.94
C ARG A 138 1.77 -16.79 -4.85
N TYR A 139 2.00 -15.94 -5.86
CA TYR A 139 3.20 -16.04 -6.68
C TYR A 139 4.46 -15.65 -5.91
N VAL A 140 4.41 -14.62 -5.08
CA VAL A 140 5.55 -14.23 -4.23
C VAL A 140 5.92 -15.38 -3.28
N THR A 141 4.97 -15.95 -2.57
CA THR A 141 5.22 -17.08 -1.65
C THR A 141 5.65 -18.36 -2.37
N GLY A 142 5.22 -18.56 -3.62
CA GLY A 142 5.55 -19.74 -4.42
C GLY A 142 6.90 -19.68 -5.12
N PHE A 143 7.44 -18.49 -5.37
CA PHE A 143 8.65 -18.29 -6.17
C PHE A 143 9.79 -17.55 -5.45
N SER A 144 9.57 -17.01 -4.25
CA SER A 144 10.60 -16.35 -3.47
C SER A 144 10.75 -17.00 -2.10
N SER A 145 11.97 -17.36 -1.74
CA SER A 145 12.31 -17.95 -0.43
C SER A 145 12.53 -16.88 0.65
N LYS A 146 12.89 -15.65 0.26
CA LYS A 146 13.19 -14.51 1.12
C LYS A 146 12.20 -13.39 0.85
N TYR A 147 10.97 -13.50 1.35
CA TYR A 147 9.93 -12.52 1.05
C TYR A 147 9.31 -11.88 2.30
N PHE A 148 8.86 -10.65 2.10
CA PHE A 148 7.96 -9.94 2.99
C PHE A 148 6.72 -9.54 2.19
N ILE A 149 5.54 -9.95 2.63
CA ILE A 149 4.27 -9.43 2.13
C ILE A 149 3.80 -8.40 3.13
N VAL A 150 3.66 -7.15 2.71
CA VAL A 150 3.19 -6.05 3.57
C VAL A 150 1.80 -5.64 3.09
N ARG A 151 0.74 -6.06 3.82
CA ARG A 151 -0.63 -5.64 3.57
C ARG A 151 -0.88 -4.30 4.26
N THR A 152 -1.41 -3.36 3.51
CA THR A 152 -1.69 -2.00 3.98
C THR A 152 -3.03 -1.50 3.45
N SER A 153 -3.51 -0.34 3.92
CA SER A 153 -4.78 0.23 3.50
C SER A 153 -4.75 1.75 3.46
N TRP A 154 -5.62 2.35 2.65
CA TRP A 154 -5.98 3.77 2.63
C TRP A 154 -4.76 4.71 2.61
N LEU A 155 -3.80 4.43 1.73
CA LEU A 155 -2.54 5.19 1.64
C LEU A 155 -2.79 6.66 1.28
N TYR A 156 -2.12 7.54 2.02
CA TYR A 156 -2.02 8.97 1.69
C TYR A 156 -0.61 9.48 1.98
N GLY A 157 -0.18 10.49 1.23
CA GLY A 157 1.15 11.07 1.36
C GLY A 157 1.35 12.29 0.49
N GLU A 158 2.58 12.81 0.47
CA GLU A 158 2.91 14.05 -0.22
C GLU A 158 2.91 13.91 -1.74
N HIS A 159 3.14 12.69 -2.25
CA HIS A 159 3.21 12.40 -3.67
C HIS A 159 1.91 11.78 -4.20
N GLY A 160 1.62 11.98 -5.48
CA GLY A 160 0.45 11.41 -6.14
C GLY A 160 -0.91 11.94 -5.63
N ASN A 161 -1.97 11.28 -6.07
CA ASN A 161 -3.34 11.58 -5.69
C ASN A 161 -3.79 10.66 -4.56
N ASN A 162 -4.53 11.20 -3.58
CA ASN A 162 -5.07 10.45 -2.47
C ASN A 162 -6.35 11.07 -1.92
N PHE A 163 -6.98 10.40 -0.98
CA PHE A 163 -8.25 10.85 -0.39
C PHE A 163 -8.09 12.18 0.33
N VAL A 164 -7.01 12.40 1.10
CA VAL A 164 -6.80 13.66 1.86
C VAL A 164 -6.70 14.85 0.90
N LYS A 165 -5.87 14.75 -0.13
CA LYS A 165 -5.76 15.81 -1.16
C LYS A 165 -7.08 16.05 -1.88
N THR A 166 -7.83 14.98 -2.17
CA THR A 166 -9.15 15.09 -2.80
C THR A 166 -10.12 15.84 -1.92
N MET A 167 -10.18 15.53 -0.61
CA MET A 167 -11.03 16.25 0.34
C MET A 167 -10.65 17.73 0.43
N LEU A 168 -9.36 18.05 0.58
CA LEU A 168 -8.88 19.43 0.67
C LEU A 168 -9.20 20.23 -0.61
N ARG A 169 -9.02 19.63 -1.79
CA ARG A 169 -9.38 20.27 -3.07
C ARG A 169 -10.87 20.52 -3.18
N LEU A 170 -11.70 19.52 -2.86
CA LEU A 170 -13.16 19.66 -2.91
C LEU A 170 -13.70 20.70 -1.94
N ALA A 171 -13.02 20.92 -0.81
CA ALA A 171 -13.38 21.97 0.14
C ALA A 171 -13.16 23.41 -0.37
N GLN A 172 -12.36 23.58 -1.43
CA GLN A 172 -12.22 24.86 -2.12
C GLN A 172 -13.36 25.15 -3.10
N GLU A 173 -14.03 24.08 -3.56
CA GLU A 173 -15.06 24.15 -4.60
C GLU A 173 -16.49 24.05 -4.01
N LYS A 174 -16.63 23.41 -2.83
CA LYS A 174 -17.93 23.05 -2.24
C LYS A 174 -17.94 23.29 -0.74
N ASN A 175 -19.13 23.57 -0.20
CA ASN A 175 -19.34 23.71 1.25
C ASN A 175 -19.94 22.44 1.90
N GLU A 176 -20.30 21.44 1.07
CA GLU A 176 -20.92 20.20 1.53
C GLU A 176 -20.46 19.03 0.67
N LEU A 177 -20.17 17.88 1.30
CA LEU A 177 -19.77 16.64 0.65
C LEU A 177 -20.53 15.45 1.24
N ASN A 178 -20.86 14.49 0.39
CA ASN A 178 -21.39 13.19 0.79
C ASN A 178 -20.25 12.17 0.85
N VAL A 179 -20.08 11.50 1.98
CA VAL A 179 -18.99 10.54 2.21
C VAL A 179 -19.54 9.26 2.84
N VAL A 180 -19.01 8.13 2.41
CA VAL A 180 -19.43 6.80 2.86
C VAL A 180 -19.10 6.59 4.33
N ASP A 181 -20.05 6.04 5.11
CA ASP A 181 -19.89 5.78 6.54
C ASP A 181 -19.95 4.28 6.90
N ASP A 182 -20.33 3.43 5.98
CA ASP A 182 -20.45 1.97 6.13
C ASP A 182 -19.20 1.19 5.63
N GLN A 183 -18.08 1.87 5.44
CA GLN A 183 -16.78 1.28 5.19
C GLN A 183 -15.79 1.72 6.27
N VAL A 184 -15.23 0.76 7.00
CA VAL A 184 -14.28 0.99 8.10
C VAL A 184 -12.93 0.38 7.77
N GLY A 185 -11.87 1.17 7.92
CA GLY A 185 -10.48 0.77 7.66
C GLY A 185 -9.49 1.64 8.43
N SER A 186 -8.21 1.51 8.13
CA SER A 186 -7.15 2.29 8.77
C SER A 186 -6.43 3.16 7.75
N PRO A 187 -6.49 4.50 7.87
CA PRO A 187 -5.67 5.40 7.06
C PRO A 187 -4.19 5.17 7.32
N THR A 188 -3.36 5.20 6.27
CA THR A 188 -1.91 4.95 6.40
C THR A 188 -1.10 6.03 5.71
N TYR A 189 -0.26 6.73 6.48
CA TYR A 189 0.67 7.73 5.98
C TYR A 189 1.88 7.03 5.34
N THR A 190 2.19 7.38 4.10
CA THR A 190 3.25 6.72 3.34
C THR A 190 4.63 6.85 3.96
N LYS A 191 4.96 7.94 4.66
CA LYS A 191 6.23 8.08 5.38
C LYS A 191 6.37 7.09 6.53
N ASP A 192 5.29 6.85 7.28
CA ASP A 192 5.32 5.87 8.37
C ASP A 192 5.46 4.44 7.82
N LEU A 193 4.73 4.12 6.75
CA LEU A 193 4.86 2.83 6.08
C LEU A 193 6.22 2.65 5.42
N ALA A 194 6.80 3.68 4.80
CA ALA A 194 8.12 3.64 4.20
C ALA A 194 9.19 3.31 5.25
N ARG A 195 9.16 3.98 6.39
CA ARG A 195 10.06 3.69 7.52
C ARG A 195 9.94 2.24 7.99
N PHE A 196 8.71 1.77 8.20
CA PHE A 196 8.48 0.38 8.60
C PHE A 196 9.04 -0.61 7.58
N ILE A 197 8.77 -0.40 6.28
CA ILE A 197 9.29 -1.27 5.21
C ILE A 197 10.82 -1.23 5.15
N THR A 198 11.42 -0.05 5.31
CA THR A 198 12.88 0.13 5.30
C THR A 198 13.54 -0.63 6.45
N ASP A 199 12.97 -0.58 7.64
CA ASP A 199 13.46 -1.33 8.80
C ASP A 199 13.25 -2.84 8.61
N LEU A 200 12.06 -3.27 8.17
CA LEU A 200 11.73 -4.68 7.92
C LEU A 200 12.64 -5.32 6.87
N ALA A 201 12.90 -4.63 5.75
CA ALA A 201 13.73 -5.13 4.66
C ALA A 201 15.19 -5.43 5.08
N ARG A 202 15.65 -4.82 6.16
CA ARG A 202 16.99 -5.01 6.74
C ARG A 202 17.08 -6.20 7.69
N THR A 203 15.96 -6.82 8.01
CA THR A 203 15.88 -8.03 8.86
C THR A 203 15.85 -9.31 8.01
N ASP A 204 15.84 -10.46 8.66
CA ASP A 204 15.55 -11.77 8.06
C ASP A 204 14.23 -12.36 8.60
N LEU A 205 13.34 -11.50 9.11
CA LEU A 205 12.02 -11.87 9.63
C LEU A 205 11.01 -12.03 8.49
N TYR A 206 11.27 -13.01 7.61
CA TYR A 206 10.45 -13.26 6.42
C TYR A 206 9.03 -13.66 6.78
N GLY A 207 8.04 -13.19 6.01
CA GLY A 207 6.64 -13.54 6.24
C GLY A 207 5.66 -12.50 5.75
N THR A 208 4.42 -12.60 6.25
CA THR A 208 3.33 -11.66 5.96
C THR A 208 3.11 -10.75 7.17
N TYR A 209 2.98 -9.46 6.91
CA TYR A 209 2.78 -8.41 7.89
C TYR A 209 1.60 -7.52 7.51
N HIS A 210 0.82 -7.12 8.49
CA HIS A 210 -0.14 -6.05 8.36
C HIS A 210 0.51 -4.76 8.88
N ALA A 211 0.56 -3.71 8.06
CA ALA A 211 1.19 -2.44 8.42
C ALA A 211 0.33 -1.27 7.96
N THR A 212 -0.37 -0.67 8.91
CA THR A 212 -1.17 0.57 8.77
C THR A 212 -0.83 1.49 9.92
N ASN A 213 -1.20 2.77 9.87
CA ASN A 213 -1.24 3.50 11.13
C ASN A 213 -2.28 2.86 12.04
N THR A 214 -2.03 2.84 13.37
CA THR A 214 -2.93 2.22 14.35
C THR A 214 -4.24 2.99 14.49
N GLY A 215 -5.29 2.30 14.92
CA GLY A 215 -6.64 2.82 14.98
C GLY A 215 -7.42 2.59 13.68
N SER A 216 -8.70 2.95 13.70
CA SER A 216 -9.61 2.77 12.57
C SER A 216 -10.68 3.83 12.54
N CYS A 217 -11.22 4.09 11.35
CA CYS A 217 -12.33 5.02 11.16
C CYS A 217 -13.13 4.68 9.90
N SER A 218 -14.33 5.26 9.74
CA SER A 218 -15.01 5.29 8.45
C SER A 218 -14.44 6.38 7.54
N TRP A 219 -14.69 6.29 6.24
CA TRP A 219 -14.33 7.38 5.31
C TRP A 219 -14.96 8.71 5.70
N PHE A 220 -16.22 8.67 6.20
CA PHE A 220 -16.91 9.86 6.72
C PHE A 220 -16.14 10.46 7.91
N HIS A 221 -15.76 9.64 8.88
CA HIS A 221 -15.00 10.10 10.04
C HIS A 221 -13.64 10.65 9.62
N PHE A 222 -12.95 9.98 8.70
CA PHE A 222 -11.67 10.44 8.16
C PHE A 222 -11.80 11.80 7.48
N ALA A 223 -12.81 12.00 6.60
CA ALA A 223 -13.06 13.29 5.94
C ALA A 223 -13.34 14.41 6.95
N LYS A 224 -14.17 14.12 7.96
CA LYS A 224 -14.50 15.08 9.02
C LYS A 224 -13.27 15.51 9.81
N THR A 225 -12.39 14.55 10.16
CA THR A 225 -11.14 14.81 10.88
C THR A 225 -10.17 15.62 10.01
N ILE A 226 -10.05 15.31 8.71
CA ILE A 226 -9.25 16.11 7.77
C ILE A 226 -9.68 17.58 7.80
N PHE A 227 -10.99 17.86 7.66
CA PHE A 227 -11.48 19.23 7.65
C PHE A 227 -11.29 19.93 9.00
N GLN A 228 -11.51 19.24 10.10
CA GLN A 228 -11.30 19.77 11.44
C GLN A 228 -9.82 20.17 11.65
N MET A 229 -8.88 19.29 11.33
CA MET A 229 -7.44 19.53 11.50
C MET A 229 -6.89 20.57 10.51
N ALA A 230 -7.46 20.66 9.30
CA ALA A 230 -7.12 21.70 8.32
C ALA A 230 -7.74 23.07 8.63
N GLY A 231 -8.56 23.19 9.68
CA GLY A 231 -9.23 24.45 10.03
C GLY A 231 -10.44 24.80 9.16
N LEU A 232 -10.93 23.85 8.33
CA LEU A 232 -12.04 24.02 7.39
C LEU A 232 -13.40 23.73 8.06
N ARG A 233 -13.69 24.41 9.18
CA ARG A 233 -14.88 24.17 10.03
C ARG A 233 -16.22 24.46 9.34
N HIS A 234 -16.23 25.18 8.22
CA HIS A 234 -17.43 25.48 7.44
C HIS A 234 -17.92 24.28 6.62
N MET A 235 -17.05 23.28 6.39
CA MET A 235 -17.38 22.11 5.59
C MET A 235 -18.41 21.23 6.28
N LYS A 236 -19.50 20.96 5.58
CA LYS A 236 -20.53 20.00 6.00
C LYS A 236 -20.25 18.66 5.34
N VAL A 237 -20.18 17.60 6.14
CA VAL A 237 -20.05 16.22 5.64
C VAL A 237 -21.32 15.48 5.98
N ARG A 238 -21.99 14.91 4.97
CA ARG A 238 -23.14 14.01 5.15
C ARG A 238 -22.75 12.58 4.92
N THR A 239 -23.33 11.69 5.68
CA THR A 239 -23.17 10.25 5.49
C THR A 239 -23.98 9.75 4.31
N ILE A 240 -23.43 8.84 3.54
CA ILE A 240 -24.11 8.02 2.56
C ILE A 240 -23.68 6.56 2.74
N SER A 241 -24.46 5.63 2.23
CA SER A 241 -24.09 4.22 2.17
C SER A 241 -23.26 3.89 0.92
N THR A 242 -22.56 2.78 0.96
CA THR A 242 -21.83 2.24 -0.21
C THR A 242 -22.76 2.01 -1.40
N SER A 243 -23.99 1.56 -1.16
CA SER A 243 -24.99 1.32 -2.21
C SER A 243 -25.38 2.58 -2.97
N GLU A 244 -25.35 3.76 -2.32
CA GLU A 244 -25.65 5.04 -2.96
C GLU A 244 -24.51 5.54 -3.86
N LEU A 245 -23.29 5.06 -3.68
CA LEU A 245 -22.16 5.43 -4.55
C LEU A 245 -22.23 4.80 -5.94
N ASN A 246 -22.96 3.71 -6.11
CA ASN A 246 -23.12 2.97 -7.36
C ASN A 246 -21.77 2.73 -8.10
N ARG A 247 -20.75 2.20 -7.38
CA ARG A 247 -19.44 1.90 -7.93
C ARG A 247 -19.40 0.50 -8.54
N PRO A 248 -18.64 0.27 -9.65
CA PRO A 248 -18.52 -1.05 -10.29
C PRO A 248 -17.98 -2.13 -9.36
N ALA A 249 -16.92 -1.83 -8.64
CA ALA A 249 -16.25 -2.80 -7.78
C ALA A 249 -16.89 -2.88 -6.38
N PRO A 250 -17.14 -4.07 -5.84
CA PRO A 250 -17.51 -4.25 -4.43
C PRO A 250 -16.34 -3.87 -3.52
N ARG A 251 -16.67 -3.28 -2.37
CA ARG A 251 -15.70 -2.85 -1.35
C ARG A 251 -16.02 -3.52 -0.02
N PRO A 252 -15.00 -3.98 0.72
CA PRO A 252 -15.21 -4.55 2.05
C PRO A 252 -15.79 -3.50 3.00
N ALA A 253 -16.85 -3.86 3.75
CA ALA A 253 -17.43 -2.99 4.75
C ALA A 253 -16.51 -2.79 5.95
N TYR A 254 -15.71 -3.80 6.28
CA TYR A 254 -14.74 -3.74 7.37
C TYR A 254 -13.40 -4.33 6.91
N SER A 255 -12.34 -3.53 6.87
CA SER A 255 -11.02 -3.97 6.41
C SER A 255 -9.87 -3.60 7.37
N VAL A 256 -10.19 -3.39 8.64
CA VAL A 256 -9.19 -3.05 9.66
C VAL A 256 -8.22 -4.21 9.83
N LEU A 257 -6.93 -3.89 9.77
CA LEU A 257 -5.83 -4.84 9.91
C LEU A 257 -5.28 -4.80 11.35
N ASP A 258 -5.12 -5.95 11.97
CA ASP A 258 -4.39 -6.11 13.23
C ASP A 258 -2.90 -6.37 12.92
N HIS A 259 -2.00 -5.75 13.64
CA HIS A 259 -0.55 -5.87 13.48
C HIS A 259 -0.01 -7.01 14.38
N TYR A 260 -0.59 -8.21 14.24
CA TYR A 260 -0.26 -9.33 15.13
C TYR A 260 1.21 -9.75 14.98
N CYS A 261 1.70 -9.93 13.75
CA CYS A 261 3.09 -10.33 13.51
C CYS A 261 4.08 -9.24 13.93
N ILE A 262 3.79 -7.96 13.71
CA ILE A 262 4.63 -6.84 14.18
C ILE A 262 4.87 -6.95 15.69
N ARG A 263 3.80 -7.17 16.46
CA ARG A 263 3.88 -7.31 17.92
C ARG A 263 4.60 -8.57 18.36
N MET A 264 4.36 -9.70 17.69
CA MET A 264 5.00 -10.98 18.04
C MET A 264 6.52 -10.98 17.78
N GLU A 265 6.96 -10.29 16.73
CA GLU A 265 8.37 -10.15 16.38
C GLU A 265 9.07 -8.99 17.15
N GLY A 266 8.32 -8.26 17.97
CA GLY A 266 8.87 -7.12 18.74
C GLY A 266 9.32 -5.96 17.87
N LEU A 267 8.75 -5.84 16.66
CA LEU A 267 9.01 -4.71 15.76
C LEU A 267 8.28 -3.45 16.24
N PRO A 268 8.83 -2.25 16.01
CA PRO A 268 8.12 -1.00 16.29
C PRO A 268 6.82 -0.91 15.50
N ASP A 269 5.71 -0.68 16.19
CA ASP A 269 4.41 -0.49 15.55
C ASP A 269 4.27 0.94 14.99
N LEU A 270 3.37 1.13 14.03
CA LEU A 270 3.10 2.44 13.48
C LEU A 270 2.21 3.23 14.47
N ARG A 271 2.43 4.53 14.54
CA ARG A 271 1.69 5.45 15.43
C ARG A 271 0.20 5.56 15.04
N PRO A 272 -0.66 6.17 15.91
CA PRO A 272 -2.07 6.43 15.61
C PRO A 272 -2.25 7.25 14.32
N TRP A 273 -3.29 6.93 13.53
CA TRP A 273 -3.55 7.58 12.25
C TRP A 273 -3.85 9.09 12.40
N GLU A 274 -4.42 9.51 13.52
CA GLU A 274 -4.68 10.93 13.79
C GLU A 274 -3.38 11.72 13.92
N GLU A 275 -2.37 11.17 14.58
CA GLU A 275 -1.05 11.80 14.72
C GLU A 275 -0.34 11.89 13.37
N ALA A 276 -0.42 10.81 12.57
CA ALA A 276 0.12 10.76 11.24
C ALA A 276 -0.54 11.80 10.31
N LEU A 277 -1.88 11.91 10.36
CA LEU A 277 -2.62 12.92 9.61
C LEU A 277 -2.26 14.34 10.04
N GLN A 278 -2.08 14.58 11.34
CA GLN A 278 -1.70 15.90 11.85
C GLN A 278 -0.33 16.32 11.32
N GLU A 279 0.65 15.43 11.30
CA GLU A 279 1.97 15.70 10.72
C GLU A 279 1.88 15.97 9.23
N TYR A 280 1.17 15.11 8.49
CA TYR A 280 0.96 15.30 7.06
C TYR A 280 0.39 16.69 6.74
N LEU A 281 -0.67 17.12 7.44
CA LEU A 281 -1.29 18.42 7.22
C LEU A 281 -0.41 19.60 7.62
N ARG A 282 0.52 19.45 8.57
CA ARG A 282 1.52 20.48 8.90
C ARG A 282 2.53 20.65 7.77
N ASN A 283 2.94 19.59 7.13
CA ASN A 283 3.92 19.59 6.04
C ASN A 283 3.34 20.12 4.70
N GLN A 284 2.01 20.28 4.60
CA GLN A 284 1.34 20.84 3.41
C GLN A 284 1.18 22.39 3.48
N LYS A 285 1.55 23.03 4.58
CA LYS A 285 1.52 24.49 4.76
C LYS A 285 2.82 25.10 4.34
#